data_66a7b34e64919cf1119c798d05692a96
#
_entry.id   66a7b34e64919cf1119c798d05692a96
#
_cell.length_a   1.000
_cell.length_b   1.000
_cell.length_c   1.000
_cell.angle_alpha   90.00
_cell.angle_beta   90.00
_cell.angle_gamma   90.00
#
_symmetry.space_group_name_H-M   'P 1'
#
loop_
_entity.id
_entity.type
_entity.pdbx_description
1 polymer ?
#
loop_
_entity_poly.entity_id
_entity_poly.type
_entity_poly.pdbx_seq_one_letter_code
_entity_poly.pdbx_strand_id
1 'polypeptide(L)'
;MRLLTPLIEQRADPCIYRHSDGYYYFTASVPSYEGIELRRAKTLEELASAPARLVWRKPDTGAYSELIWAPEIHFHCGRWYIYFAAAPSREIKDALFQHRMYVVSVEADNPVEADWQFVGQIDSGIDTFCLDATT
;
A
#
# COMPACT_ATOMS: atom_id res chain seq x y z
N MET A 1 -0.70 -25.60 -10.21
CA MET A 1 -2.09 -25.22 -9.86
C MET A 1 -2.62 -24.25 -10.90
N ARG A 2 -3.77 -24.52 -11.47
CA ARG A 2 -4.43 -23.59 -12.41
C ARG A 2 -5.47 -22.79 -11.62
N LEU A 3 -5.16 -21.54 -11.31
CA LEU A 3 -6.14 -20.61 -10.72
C LEU A 3 -7.12 -20.21 -11.82
N LEU A 4 -8.37 -20.57 -11.66
CA LEU A 4 -9.46 -20.19 -12.57
C LEU A 4 -10.12 -18.88 -12.17
N THR A 5 -9.85 -18.42 -10.95
CA THR A 5 -10.39 -17.18 -10.36
C THR A 5 -9.29 -16.41 -9.65
N PRO A 6 -9.40 -15.08 -9.51
CA PRO A 6 -8.48 -14.29 -8.70
C PRO A 6 -8.45 -14.80 -7.26
N LEU A 7 -7.27 -14.79 -6.63
CA LEU A 7 -7.12 -15.16 -5.22
C LEU A 7 -7.86 -14.14 -4.31
N ILE A 8 -7.75 -12.87 -4.64
CA ILE A 8 -8.44 -11.76 -3.95
C ILE A 8 -9.07 -10.88 -5.03
N GLU A 9 -10.39 -10.72 -4.97
CA GLU A 9 -11.13 -9.94 -5.95
C GLU A 9 -11.04 -8.43 -5.69
N GLN A 10 -11.27 -7.63 -6.73
CA GLN A 10 -11.36 -6.17 -6.68
C GLN A 10 -10.15 -5.49 -6.01
N ARG A 11 -8.96 -6.01 -6.29
CA ARG A 11 -7.70 -5.42 -5.83
C ARG A 11 -6.79 -5.21 -7.03
N ALA A 12 -6.28 -3.99 -7.18
CA ALA A 12 -5.34 -3.62 -8.23
C ALA A 12 -3.91 -3.51 -7.67
N ASP A 13 -2.93 -3.73 -8.53
CA ASP A 13 -1.51 -3.59 -8.19
C ASP A 13 -1.11 -4.34 -6.91
N PRO A 14 -1.35 -5.65 -6.83
CA PRO A 14 -1.10 -6.41 -5.62
C PRO A 14 0.40 -6.54 -5.32
N CYS A 15 0.77 -6.35 -4.06
CA CYS A 15 2.09 -6.63 -3.54
C CYS A 15 2.02 -7.71 -2.47
N ILE A 16 2.86 -8.74 -2.59
CA ILE A 16 3.01 -9.80 -1.60
C ILE A 16 4.47 -9.84 -1.15
N TYR A 17 4.67 -9.74 0.16
CA TYR A 17 5.96 -9.83 0.81
C TYR A 17 6.01 -11.04 1.73
N ARG A 18 6.98 -11.93 1.53
CA ARG A 18 7.25 -13.04 2.45
C ARG A 18 8.30 -12.60 3.46
N HIS A 19 7.91 -12.59 4.73
CA HIS A 19 8.81 -12.20 5.81
C HIS A 19 9.47 -13.42 6.49
N SER A 20 10.58 -13.17 7.16
CA SER A 20 11.33 -14.19 7.90
C SER A 20 10.57 -14.80 9.08
N ASP A 21 9.48 -14.16 9.54
CA ASP A 21 8.55 -14.72 10.53
C ASP A 21 7.69 -15.88 10.01
N GLY A 22 7.81 -16.18 8.71
CA GLY A 22 7.06 -17.24 8.03
C GLY A 22 5.69 -16.83 7.52
N TYR A 23 5.31 -15.55 7.65
CA TYR A 23 4.06 -15.03 7.10
C TYR A 23 4.24 -14.40 5.73
N TYR A 24 3.19 -14.45 4.94
CA TYR A 24 2.98 -13.63 3.76
C TYR A 24 2.16 -12.40 4.13
N TYR A 25 2.57 -11.25 3.65
CA TYR A 25 1.87 -9.98 3.84
C TYR A 25 1.38 -9.48 2.48
N PHE A 26 0.11 -9.11 2.42
CA PHE A 26 -0.54 -8.66 1.19
C PHE A 26 -1.07 -7.24 1.35
N THR A 27 -0.80 -6.42 0.36
CA THR A 27 -1.41 -5.10 0.21
C THR A 27 -1.72 -4.85 -1.27
N ALA A 28 -2.67 -3.97 -1.56
CA ALA A 28 -3.08 -3.59 -2.91
C ALA A 28 -3.91 -2.32 -2.87
N SER A 29 -4.15 -1.71 -4.04
CA SER A 29 -5.13 -0.64 -4.17
C SER A 29 -6.52 -1.17 -3.85
N VAL A 30 -7.21 -0.53 -2.90
CA VAL A 30 -8.60 -0.85 -2.56
C VAL A 30 -9.58 -0.07 -3.45
N PRO A 31 -10.80 -0.59 -3.72
CA PRO A 31 -11.73 0.04 -4.66
C PRO A 31 -12.12 1.48 -4.32
N SER A 32 -12.16 1.84 -3.04
CA SER A 32 -12.48 3.20 -2.59
C SER A 32 -11.32 4.19 -2.74
N TYR A 33 -10.09 3.71 -2.86
CA TYR A 33 -8.86 4.51 -2.86
C TYR A 33 -8.67 5.37 -1.61
N GLU A 34 -9.26 4.96 -0.48
CA GLU A 34 -9.26 5.75 0.75
C GLU A 34 -8.14 5.43 1.74
N GLY A 35 -7.39 4.38 1.50
CA GLY A 35 -6.35 3.99 2.44
C GLY A 35 -5.59 2.75 2.02
N ILE A 36 -4.86 2.19 2.97
CA ILE A 36 -3.99 1.05 2.78
C ILE A 36 -4.52 -0.13 3.58
N GLU A 37 -4.87 -1.21 2.87
CA GLU A 37 -5.27 -2.48 3.45
C GLU A 37 -4.04 -3.37 3.63
N LEU A 38 -4.00 -4.12 4.72
CA LEU A 38 -2.98 -5.14 4.96
C LEU A 38 -3.62 -6.44 5.43
N ARG A 39 -3.15 -7.56 4.91
CA ARG A 39 -3.50 -8.91 5.35
C ARG A 39 -2.23 -9.71 5.60
N ARG A 40 -2.29 -10.70 6.47
CA ARG A 40 -1.23 -11.70 6.62
C ARG A 40 -1.78 -13.11 6.76
N ALA A 41 -1.03 -14.08 6.27
CA ALA A 41 -1.35 -15.49 6.40
C ALA A 41 -0.09 -16.36 6.30
N LYS A 42 -0.19 -17.60 6.73
CA LYS A 42 0.93 -18.57 6.65
C LYS A 42 1.12 -19.13 5.24
N THR A 43 0.08 -19.11 4.41
CA THR A 43 0.12 -19.56 3.02
C THR A 43 -0.50 -18.51 2.11
N LEU A 44 -0.19 -18.59 0.81
CA LEU A 44 -0.77 -17.68 -0.18
C LEU A 44 -2.29 -17.84 -0.29
N GLU A 45 -2.76 -19.08 -0.25
CA GLU A 45 -4.20 -19.39 -0.35
C GLU A 45 -5.00 -18.80 0.82
N GLU A 46 -4.45 -18.83 2.02
CA GLU A 46 -5.09 -18.29 3.21
C GLU A 46 -5.22 -16.75 3.18
N LEU A 47 -4.47 -16.05 2.35
CA LEU A 47 -4.60 -14.60 2.19
C LEU A 47 -6.00 -14.20 1.72
N ALA A 48 -6.66 -15.06 0.93
CA ALA A 48 -8.01 -14.79 0.43
C ALA A 48 -9.05 -14.67 1.56
N SER A 49 -8.90 -15.47 2.60
CA SER A 49 -9.81 -15.50 3.78
C SER A 49 -9.25 -14.75 5.00
N ALA A 50 -8.01 -14.26 4.93
CA ALA A 50 -7.41 -13.51 6.02
C ALA A 50 -8.16 -12.19 6.26
N PRO A 51 -8.34 -11.77 7.52
CA PRO A 51 -8.96 -10.49 7.82
C PRO A 51 -8.22 -9.35 7.15
N ALA A 52 -8.93 -8.53 6.41
CA ALA A 52 -8.41 -7.30 5.83
C ALA A 52 -8.51 -6.17 6.86
N ARG A 53 -7.39 -5.53 7.15
CA ARG A 53 -7.38 -4.36 8.03
C ARG A 53 -6.89 -3.13 7.27
N LEU A 54 -7.64 -2.04 7.40
CA LEU A 54 -7.20 -0.73 6.93
C LEU A 54 -6.20 -0.18 7.95
N VAL A 55 -4.91 -0.30 7.65
CA VAL A 55 -3.83 0.09 8.58
C VAL A 55 -3.50 1.56 8.53
N TRP A 56 -3.87 2.25 7.46
CA TRP A 56 -3.73 3.69 7.31
C TRP A 56 -4.85 4.23 6.43
N ARG A 57 -5.39 5.40 6.80
CA ARG A 57 -6.44 6.11 6.07
C ARG A 57 -5.94 7.48 5.64
N LYS A 58 -6.28 7.87 4.41
CA LYS A 58 -5.96 9.19 3.87
C LYS A 58 -6.59 10.31 4.71
N PRO A 59 -5.95 11.49 4.79
CA PRO A 59 -6.60 12.67 5.33
C PRO A 59 -7.71 13.17 4.39
N ASP A 60 -8.60 14.02 4.92
CA ASP A 60 -9.73 14.57 4.14
C ASP A 60 -9.27 15.62 3.12
N THR A 61 -8.16 16.30 3.39
CA THR A 61 -7.60 17.35 2.55
C THR A 61 -6.08 17.30 2.54
N GLY A 62 -5.46 17.93 1.53
CA GLY A 62 -4.01 18.08 1.44
C GLY A 62 -3.39 17.32 0.27
N ALA A 63 -2.08 17.29 0.24
CA ALA A 63 -1.30 16.80 -0.91
C ALA A 63 -1.49 15.30 -1.22
N TYR A 64 -1.92 14.50 -0.23
CA TYR A 64 -2.10 13.05 -0.34
C TYR A 64 -3.49 12.59 0.13
N SER A 65 -4.50 13.42 -0.13
CA SER A 65 -5.87 13.22 0.33
C SER A 65 -6.76 12.44 -0.62
N GLU A 66 -6.26 12.05 -1.80
CA GLU A 66 -7.04 11.34 -2.81
C GLU A 66 -6.23 10.26 -3.52
N LEU A 67 -6.95 9.26 -4.05
CA LEU A 67 -6.43 8.25 -4.95
C LEU A 67 -5.19 7.53 -4.41
N ILE A 68 -5.35 6.85 -3.29
CA ILE A 68 -4.29 6.03 -2.69
C ILE A 68 -4.10 4.78 -3.54
N TRP A 69 -2.99 4.72 -4.29
CA TRP A 69 -2.71 3.67 -5.27
C TRP A 69 -1.45 2.89 -4.99
N ALA A 70 -1.47 1.65 -5.44
CA ALA A 70 -0.32 0.76 -5.58
C ALA A 70 0.60 0.73 -4.34
N PRO A 71 0.07 0.43 -3.14
CA PRO A 71 0.92 0.28 -1.96
C PRO A 71 1.83 -0.94 -2.09
N GLU A 72 3.09 -0.78 -1.71
CA GLU A 72 4.07 -1.86 -1.60
C GLU A 72 4.64 -1.94 -0.19
N ILE A 73 4.58 -3.13 0.41
CA ILE A 73 5.10 -3.38 1.76
C ILE A 73 6.48 -4.02 1.72
N HIS A 74 7.41 -3.46 2.52
CA HIS A 74 8.77 -3.96 2.67
C HIS A 74 9.24 -3.87 4.12
N PHE A 75 10.24 -4.67 4.48
CA PHE A 75 10.86 -4.66 5.79
C PHE A 75 12.37 -4.40 5.66
N HIS A 76 12.84 -3.35 6.30
CA HIS A 76 14.24 -2.94 6.28
C HIS A 76 14.71 -2.49 7.66
N CYS A 77 15.88 -2.95 8.08
CA CYS A 77 16.53 -2.50 9.31
C CYS A 77 15.61 -2.49 10.54
N GLY A 78 14.81 -3.53 10.70
CA GLY A 78 13.92 -3.67 11.86
C GLY A 78 12.59 -2.93 11.77
N ARG A 79 12.26 -2.31 10.64
CA ARG A 79 11.03 -1.55 10.44
C ARG A 79 10.29 -1.98 9.20
N TRP A 80 8.96 -1.86 9.26
CA TRP A 80 8.08 -1.99 8.11
C TRP A 80 7.87 -0.64 7.44
N TYR A 81 7.81 -0.67 6.11
CA TYR A 81 7.52 0.48 5.26
C TYR A 81 6.45 0.10 4.25
N ILE A 82 5.51 0.99 3.99
CA ILE A 82 4.61 0.91 2.85
C ILE A 82 4.80 2.16 2.03
N TYR A 83 5.22 1.98 0.79
CA TYR A 83 5.32 3.03 -0.22
C TYR A 83 4.02 3.07 -1.01
N PHE A 84 3.48 4.24 -1.26
CA PHE A 84 2.23 4.37 -2.00
C PHE A 84 2.18 5.67 -2.77
N ALA A 85 1.37 5.70 -3.84
CA ALA A 85 1.09 6.90 -4.59
C ALA A 85 -0.20 7.55 -4.10
N ALA A 86 -0.22 8.87 -4.03
CA ALA A 86 -1.39 9.65 -3.67
C ALA A 86 -1.40 10.99 -4.40
N ALA A 87 -2.59 11.59 -4.52
CA ALA A 87 -2.80 12.85 -5.20
C ALA A 87 -3.56 13.85 -4.31
N PRO A 88 -3.46 15.16 -4.59
CA PRO A 88 -4.22 16.17 -3.84
C PRO A 88 -5.69 16.24 -4.25
N SER A 89 -6.02 15.72 -5.44
CA SER A 89 -7.38 15.71 -5.99
C SER A 89 -7.53 14.59 -7.03
N ARG A 90 -8.75 14.39 -7.50
CA ARG A 90 -9.05 13.47 -8.61
C ARG A 90 -8.92 14.11 -9.99
N GLU A 91 -8.48 15.34 -10.05
CA GLU A 91 -8.33 16.09 -11.30
C GLU A 91 -7.15 15.57 -12.14
N ILE A 92 -7.39 15.55 -13.45
CA ILE A 92 -6.36 15.31 -14.46
C ILE A 92 -5.90 16.67 -14.99
N LYS A 93 -4.60 16.91 -14.91
CA LYS A 93 -3.95 18.12 -15.40
C LYS A 93 -2.88 17.72 -16.41
N ASP A 94 -2.87 18.37 -17.57
CA ASP A 94 -1.93 18.05 -18.66
C ASP A 94 -1.94 16.55 -19.04
N ALA A 95 -3.14 15.95 -19.08
CA ALA A 95 -3.40 14.53 -19.35
C ALA A 95 -2.86 13.55 -18.27
N LEU A 96 -2.45 14.02 -17.11
CA LEU A 96 -1.92 13.22 -16.00
C LEU A 96 -2.67 13.48 -14.70
N PHE A 97 -2.81 12.46 -13.88
CA PHE A 97 -3.08 12.64 -12.46
C PHE A 97 -1.87 13.26 -11.77
N GLN A 98 -2.07 13.82 -10.57
CA GLN A 98 -1.03 14.57 -9.88
C GLN A 98 -0.38 13.79 -8.73
N HIS A 99 -0.21 12.47 -8.91
CA HIS A 99 0.38 11.59 -7.92
C HIS A 99 1.83 11.94 -7.60
N ARG A 100 2.16 11.78 -6.32
CA ARG A 100 3.52 11.72 -5.79
C ARG A 100 3.63 10.48 -4.92
N MET A 101 4.86 10.08 -4.62
CA MET A 101 5.14 8.94 -3.76
C MET A 101 5.26 9.36 -2.31
N TYR A 102 4.65 8.57 -1.44
CA TYR A 102 4.66 8.76 0.01
C TYR A 102 5.01 7.46 0.73
N VAL A 103 5.32 7.57 2.00
CA VAL A 103 5.64 6.42 2.84
C VAL A 103 5.03 6.52 4.22
N VAL A 104 4.50 5.39 4.69
CA VAL A 104 4.14 5.13 6.07
C VAL A 104 5.07 4.06 6.64
N SER A 105 5.30 4.06 7.94
CA SER A 105 6.25 3.17 8.58
C SER A 105 5.79 2.78 9.98
N VAL A 106 6.21 1.60 10.42
CA VAL A 106 5.98 1.13 11.79
C VAL A 106 7.06 0.13 12.21
N GLU A 107 7.40 0.16 13.50
CA GLU A 107 8.18 -0.89 14.15
C GLU A 107 7.23 -1.76 14.96
N ALA A 108 7.04 -3.00 14.52
CA ALA A 108 6.12 -3.94 15.16
C ALA A 108 6.41 -5.37 14.71
N ASP A 109 6.14 -6.34 15.58
CA ASP A 109 6.19 -7.76 15.24
C ASP A 109 5.03 -8.15 14.31
N ASN A 110 3.85 -7.59 14.57
CA ASN A 110 2.67 -7.77 13.72
C ASN A 110 2.23 -6.43 13.11
N PRO A 111 2.64 -6.13 11.88
CA PRO A 111 2.31 -4.85 11.25
C PRO A 111 0.82 -4.70 10.92
N VAL A 112 0.04 -5.79 10.85
CA VAL A 112 -1.41 -5.73 10.60
C VAL A 112 -2.15 -5.08 11.76
N GLU A 113 -1.68 -5.26 12.99
CA GLU A 113 -2.30 -4.72 14.22
C GLU A 113 -1.62 -3.46 14.75
N ALA A 114 -0.67 -2.92 14.02
CA ALA A 114 0.13 -1.78 14.45
C ALA A 114 -0.45 -0.44 14.02
N ASP A 115 -0.03 0.61 14.72
CA ASP A 115 -0.35 2.00 14.39
C ASP A 115 0.72 2.56 13.45
N TRP A 116 0.43 2.54 12.16
CA TRP A 116 1.32 3.06 11.13
C TRP A 116 1.43 4.57 11.17
N GLN A 117 2.65 5.06 11.07
CA GLN A 117 2.95 6.49 11.11
C GLN A 117 3.27 7.01 9.72
N PHE A 118 2.68 8.14 9.36
CA PHE A 118 3.03 8.83 8.13
C PHE A 118 4.43 9.44 8.27
N VAL A 119 5.30 9.14 7.31
CA VAL A 119 6.69 9.63 7.30
C VAL A 119 6.83 10.86 6.42
N GLY A 120 6.30 10.83 5.21
CA GLY A 120 6.37 11.96 4.30
C GLY A 120 6.38 11.57 2.83
N GLN A 121 6.62 12.57 1.99
CA GLN A 121 6.83 12.39 0.57
C GLN A 121 8.23 11.88 0.29
N ILE A 122 8.34 10.96 -0.65
CA ILE A 122 9.65 10.51 -1.15
C ILE A 122 10.14 11.55 -2.15
N ASP A 123 11.29 12.12 -1.89
CA ASP A 123 11.95 13.01 -2.83
C ASP A 123 12.60 12.20 -3.96
N SER A 124 11.95 12.18 -5.11
CA SER A 124 12.47 11.52 -6.31
C SER A 124 13.40 12.42 -7.14
N GLY A 125 13.58 13.69 -6.73
CA GLY A 125 14.27 14.69 -7.52
C GLY A 125 13.48 15.18 -8.74
N ILE A 126 12.24 14.72 -8.92
CA ILE A 126 11.37 15.05 -10.04
C ILE A 126 10.02 15.50 -9.50
N ASP A 127 9.60 16.73 -9.81
CA ASP A 127 8.30 17.27 -9.39
C ASP A 127 7.25 17.11 -10.47
N THR A 128 6.91 15.88 -10.78
CA THR A 128 5.86 15.51 -11.74
C THR A 128 5.14 14.25 -11.30
N PHE A 129 4.18 13.78 -12.09
CA PHE A 129 3.50 12.50 -11.87
C PHE A 129 4.51 11.37 -11.61
N CYS A 130 4.34 10.71 -10.47
CA CYS A 130 5.24 9.65 -10.01
C CYS A 130 4.44 8.60 -9.23
N LEU A 131 4.65 7.32 -9.56
CA LEU A 131 4.03 6.19 -8.89
C LEU A 131 4.91 4.93 -8.96
N ASP A 132 4.46 3.84 -8.31
CA ASP A 132 5.05 2.50 -8.35
C ASP A 132 6.49 2.44 -7.84
N ALA A 133 6.78 3.14 -6.74
CA ALA A 133 8.07 2.99 -6.07
C ALA A 133 8.20 1.61 -5.44
N THR A 134 9.35 1.00 -5.64
CA THR A 134 9.72 -0.29 -5.05
C THR A 134 11.13 -0.23 -4.46
N THR A 135 11.48 -1.22 -3.65
CA THR A 135 12.82 -1.35 -3.06
C THR A 135 13.30 -2.79 -3.03
#